data_8aced3f961b151f9157c9062d0021780
#
_entry.id   8aced3f961b151f9157c9062d0021780
#
_cell.length_a   1.000
_cell.length_b   1.000
_cell.length_c   1.000
_cell.angle_alpha   90.00
_cell.angle_beta   90.00
_cell.angle_gamma   90.00
#
_symmetry.space_group_name_H-M   'P 1'
#
loop_
_entity.id
_entity.type
_entity.pdbx_description
1 polymer ?
#
loop_
_entity_poly.entity_id
_entity_poly.type
_entity_poly.pdbx_seq_one_letter_code
_entity_poly.pdbx_strand_id
1 'polypeptide(L)'
;MLVDSISEMNITIREATTRYINITCKSKETGEPFDFTGFTVQTYLSFGEYQEYVNTTIVENLVSYKIPAEASLGAAYGVAETRIFKDGNVYEILRINVNVRKAEKPDTEPNQNE
;
A
#
# COMPACT_ATOMS: atom_id res chain seq x y z
N MET A 1 -4.49 -4.33 -10.04
CA MET A 1 -3.52 -3.51 -10.78
C MET A 1 -2.90 -4.31 -11.91
N LEU A 2 -2.47 -3.63 -12.96
CA LEU A 2 -1.81 -4.28 -14.07
C LEU A 2 -0.32 -4.36 -13.81
N VAL A 3 0.32 -5.44 -14.27
CA VAL A 3 1.72 -5.71 -13.96
C VAL A 3 2.50 -5.86 -15.26
N ASP A 4 2.96 -4.78 -15.83
CA ASP A 4 3.86 -4.76 -17.00
C ASP A 4 4.50 -3.40 -17.15
N SER A 5 4.23 -2.51 -16.23
CA SER A 5 4.80 -1.18 -16.21
C SER A 5 4.49 -0.63 -14.83
N ILE A 6 4.88 0.59 -14.56
CA ILE A 6 4.56 1.17 -13.26
C ILE A 6 3.06 1.35 -13.17
N SER A 7 2.46 0.75 -12.15
CA SER A 7 1.03 0.90 -11.87
C SER A 7 0.86 1.76 -10.64
N GLU A 8 -0.08 2.68 -10.70
CA GLU A 8 -0.29 3.66 -9.63
C GLU A 8 -1.75 3.74 -9.24
N MET A 9 -2.00 3.95 -7.95
CA MET A 9 -3.33 4.09 -7.40
C MET A 9 -3.29 5.11 -6.27
N ASN A 10 -4.38 5.82 -6.07
CA ASN A 10 -4.48 6.79 -4.97
C ASN A 10 -5.54 6.35 -3.99
N ILE A 11 -5.23 6.40 -2.70
CA ILE A 11 -6.20 6.10 -1.66
C ILE A 11 -6.11 7.16 -0.58
N THR A 12 -7.14 7.22 0.26
CA THR A 12 -7.16 8.09 1.42
C THR A 12 -7.40 7.24 2.65
N ILE A 13 -6.57 7.45 3.67
CA ILE A 13 -6.75 6.73 4.94
C ILE A 13 -6.85 7.75 6.06
N ARG A 14 -7.40 7.31 7.19
CA ARG A 14 -7.44 8.14 8.38
C ARG A 14 -6.13 8.02 9.12
N GLU A 15 -5.65 9.12 9.66
CA GLU A 15 -4.41 9.16 10.43
C GLU A 15 -4.45 8.16 11.58
N ALA A 16 -3.31 7.52 11.83
CA ALA A 16 -3.11 6.60 12.97
C ALA A 16 -4.07 5.42 12.96
N THR A 17 -4.46 4.96 11.77
CA THR A 17 -5.26 3.74 11.67
C THR A 17 -4.47 2.69 10.89
N THR A 18 -4.72 1.42 11.23
CA THR A 18 -4.14 0.31 10.49
C THR A 18 -4.96 0.08 9.24
N ARG A 19 -4.27 -0.03 8.12
CA ARG A 19 -4.95 -0.28 6.85
C ARG A 19 -4.37 -1.51 6.18
N TYR A 20 -5.25 -2.46 5.85
CA TYR A 20 -4.84 -3.66 5.11
C TYR A 20 -5.00 -3.38 3.64
N ILE A 21 -3.96 -3.65 2.87
CA ILE A 21 -3.94 -3.43 1.43
C ILE A 21 -3.94 -4.78 0.74
N ASN A 22 -4.87 -4.95 -0.18
CA ASN A 22 -4.98 -6.18 -0.98
C ASN A 22 -5.06 -5.75 -2.44
N ILE A 23 -4.08 -6.20 -3.23
CA ILE A 23 -3.98 -5.80 -4.62
C ILE A 23 -4.11 -7.05 -5.48
N THR A 24 -5.17 -7.10 -6.28
CA THR A 24 -5.32 -8.16 -7.28
C THR A 24 -4.54 -7.75 -8.51
N CYS A 25 -3.61 -8.59 -8.92
CA CYS A 25 -2.71 -8.27 -10.03
C CYS A 25 -3.10 -9.05 -11.28
N LYS A 26 -3.09 -8.36 -12.41
CA LYS A 26 -3.40 -8.97 -13.70
C LYS A 26 -2.29 -8.62 -14.69
N SER A 27 -2.08 -9.51 -15.65
CA SER A 27 -1.16 -9.24 -16.74
C SER A 27 -1.75 -8.18 -17.64
N LYS A 28 -0.96 -7.16 -17.95
CA LYS A 28 -1.41 -6.09 -18.83
C LYS A 28 -1.65 -6.62 -20.23
N GLU A 29 -0.87 -7.61 -20.66
CA GLU A 29 -0.96 -8.12 -22.01
C GLU A 29 -2.20 -8.97 -22.23
N THR A 30 -2.55 -9.80 -21.25
CA THR A 30 -3.62 -10.77 -21.44
C THR A 30 -4.86 -10.48 -20.64
N GLY A 31 -4.75 -9.65 -19.58
CA GLY A 31 -5.87 -9.43 -18.66
C GLY A 31 -6.11 -10.57 -17.71
N GLU A 32 -5.31 -11.65 -17.82
CA GLU A 32 -5.43 -12.80 -16.94
C GLU A 32 -4.74 -12.55 -15.62
N PRO A 33 -5.04 -13.35 -14.58
CA PRO A 33 -4.33 -13.21 -13.31
C PRO A 33 -2.82 -13.31 -13.53
N PHE A 34 -2.07 -12.42 -12.87
CA PHE A 34 -0.63 -12.42 -13.00
C PHE A 34 -0.05 -13.62 -12.25
N ASP A 35 0.83 -14.36 -12.91
CA ASP A 35 1.48 -15.53 -12.33
C ASP A 35 2.79 -15.08 -11.68
N PHE A 36 2.83 -15.12 -10.35
CA PHE A 36 4.00 -14.69 -9.59
C PHE A 36 5.07 -15.76 -9.44
N THR A 37 4.92 -16.92 -10.08
CA THR A 37 5.92 -17.97 -10.00
C THR A 37 7.28 -17.44 -10.46
N GLY A 38 8.30 -17.58 -9.63
CA GLY A 38 9.64 -17.09 -9.96
C GLY A 38 9.87 -15.62 -9.64
N PHE A 39 8.87 -14.96 -9.08
CA PHE A 39 8.99 -13.55 -8.68
C PHE A 39 9.05 -13.44 -7.17
N THR A 40 9.71 -12.39 -6.68
CA THR A 40 9.67 -12.03 -5.27
C THR A 40 9.16 -10.60 -5.16
N VAL A 41 8.60 -10.27 -4.01
CA VAL A 41 8.04 -8.92 -3.79
C VAL A 41 8.56 -8.34 -2.49
N GLN A 42 8.61 -7.03 -2.45
CA GLN A 42 9.04 -6.31 -1.27
C GLN A 42 8.30 -4.98 -1.25
N THR A 43 7.71 -4.61 -0.13
CA THR A 43 6.97 -3.37 0.00
C THR A 43 7.67 -2.42 0.96
N TYR A 44 7.84 -1.19 0.54
CA TYR A 44 8.45 -0.14 1.34
C TYR A 44 7.42 0.95 1.58
N LEU A 45 7.28 1.36 2.84
CA LEU A 45 6.39 2.45 3.22
C LEU A 45 7.21 3.69 3.51
N SER A 46 6.77 4.82 2.96
CA SER A 46 7.43 6.09 3.17
C SER A 46 6.36 7.13 3.52
N PHE A 47 6.25 7.46 4.81
CA PHE A 47 5.29 8.41 5.32
C PHE A 47 6.05 9.40 6.20
N GLY A 48 6.47 10.50 5.63
CA GLY A 48 7.28 11.46 6.39
C GLY A 48 8.52 10.81 6.93
N GLU A 49 8.66 10.75 8.25
CA GLU A 49 9.83 10.15 8.86
C GLU A 49 9.72 8.65 9.01
N TYR A 50 8.53 8.09 8.80
CA TYR A 50 8.35 6.65 8.86
C TYR A 50 8.81 6.04 7.55
N GLN A 51 9.89 5.25 7.60
CA GLN A 51 10.51 4.66 6.42
C GLN A 51 10.82 3.21 6.76
N GLU A 52 9.98 2.27 6.30
CA GLU A 52 10.12 0.87 6.70
C GLU A 52 9.70 -0.07 5.60
N TYR A 53 10.38 -1.21 5.54
CA TYR A 53 9.88 -2.34 4.76
C TYR A 53 8.83 -3.07 5.59
N VAL A 54 7.80 -3.57 4.93
CA VAL A 54 6.77 -4.34 5.62
C VAL A 54 6.62 -5.69 4.95
N ASN A 55 6.14 -6.67 5.73
CA ASN A 55 5.91 -8.01 5.21
C ASN A 55 4.84 -7.98 4.14
N THR A 56 5.14 -8.63 3.03
CA THR A 56 4.23 -8.70 1.89
C THR A 56 4.00 -10.16 1.57
N THR A 57 2.74 -10.55 1.45
CA THR A 57 2.40 -11.93 1.11
C THR A 57 1.77 -11.97 -0.27
N ILE A 58 1.97 -13.11 -0.95
CA ILE A 58 1.35 -13.36 -2.24
C ILE A 58 0.59 -14.66 -2.12
N VAL A 59 -0.70 -14.61 -2.45
CA VAL A 59 -1.52 -15.80 -2.58
C VAL A 59 -2.10 -15.75 -3.97
N GLU A 60 -1.62 -16.63 -4.84
CA GLU A 60 -1.99 -16.62 -6.26
C GLU A 60 -1.62 -15.28 -6.87
N ASN A 61 -2.58 -14.46 -7.30
CA ASN A 61 -2.29 -13.15 -7.85
C ASN A 61 -2.67 -12.01 -6.91
N LEU A 62 -2.85 -12.31 -5.61
CA LEU A 62 -3.21 -11.31 -4.62
C LEU A 62 -1.99 -10.94 -3.79
N VAL A 63 -1.61 -9.67 -3.85
CA VAL A 63 -0.51 -9.10 -3.06
C VAL A 63 -1.13 -8.39 -1.87
N SER A 64 -0.67 -8.72 -0.67
CA SER A 64 -1.24 -8.17 0.55
C SER A 64 -0.16 -7.68 1.50
N TYR A 65 -0.41 -6.54 2.13
CA TYR A 65 0.45 -6.03 3.18
C TYR A 65 -0.37 -5.10 4.06
N LYS A 66 0.24 -4.65 5.15
CA LYS A 66 -0.43 -3.82 6.13
C LYS A 66 0.32 -2.50 6.28
N ILE A 67 -0.43 -1.40 6.28
CA ILE A 67 0.12 -0.11 6.69
C ILE A 67 -0.22 0.04 8.16
N PRO A 68 0.79 -0.05 9.06
CA PRO A 68 0.49 0.02 10.49
C PRO A 68 0.07 1.42 10.91
N ALA A 69 -0.64 1.51 12.02
CA ALA A 69 -1.18 2.78 12.49
C ALA A 69 -0.09 3.83 12.68
N GLU A 70 1.08 3.41 13.18
CA GLU A 70 2.15 4.37 13.44
C GLU A 70 2.73 4.98 12.18
N ALA A 71 2.52 4.36 11.02
CA ALA A 71 3.07 4.89 9.77
C ALA A 71 2.47 6.24 9.42
N SER A 72 1.17 6.38 9.59
CA SER A 72 0.48 7.61 9.17
C SER A 72 0.41 8.65 10.26
N LEU A 73 0.84 8.33 11.48
CA LEU A 73 0.75 9.27 12.59
C LEU A 73 1.59 10.52 12.30
N GLY A 74 0.95 11.68 12.25
CA GLY A 74 1.63 12.94 11.99
C GLY A 74 1.94 13.19 10.52
N ALA A 75 1.61 12.28 9.63
CA ALA A 75 1.89 12.46 8.21
C ALA A 75 0.70 13.08 7.50
N ALA A 76 0.98 13.81 6.43
CA ALA A 76 -0.07 14.36 5.57
C ALA A 76 -0.30 13.44 4.37
N TYR A 77 0.72 12.73 3.95
CA TYR A 77 0.63 11.79 2.84
C TYR A 77 1.78 10.81 2.94
N GLY A 78 1.69 9.75 2.16
CA GLY A 78 2.74 8.76 2.09
C GLY A 78 2.66 7.97 0.81
N VAL A 79 3.60 7.05 0.66
CA VAL A 79 3.68 6.18 -0.49
C VAL A 79 3.93 4.77 -0.01
N ALA A 80 3.19 3.82 -0.56
CA ALA A 80 3.46 2.40 -0.38
C ALA A 80 3.92 1.88 -1.74
N GLU A 81 5.14 1.38 -1.81
CA GLU A 81 5.72 0.96 -3.06
C GLU A 81 6.08 -0.51 -2.97
N THR A 82 5.42 -1.33 -3.78
CA THR A 82 5.71 -2.76 -3.84
C THR A 82 6.54 -3.01 -5.10
N ARG A 83 7.75 -3.52 -4.90
CA ARG A 83 8.63 -3.85 -5.99
C ARG A 83 8.56 -5.33 -6.24
N ILE A 84 8.37 -5.68 -7.50
CA ILE A 84 8.31 -7.06 -7.95
C ILE A 84 9.64 -7.34 -8.64
N PHE A 85 10.36 -8.36 -8.15
CA PHE A 85 11.68 -8.70 -8.64
C PHE A 85 11.66 -10.01 -9.39
N LYS A 86 12.48 -10.07 -10.43
CA LYS A 86 12.75 -11.33 -11.12
C LYS A 86 14.25 -11.40 -11.35
N ASP A 87 14.87 -12.50 -10.91
CA ASP A 87 16.30 -12.72 -11.08
C ASP A 87 17.13 -11.55 -10.54
N GLY A 88 16.68 -10.99 -9.40
CA GLY A 88 17.42 -9.94 -8.74
C GLY A 88 17.18 -8.54 -9.30
N ASN A 89 16.42 -8.42 -10.38
CA ASN A 89 16.15 -7.12 -11.00
C ASN A 89 14.70 -6.71 -10.79
N VAL A 90 14.48 -5.42 -10.67
CA VAL A 90 13.12 -4.89 -10.56
C VAL A 90 12.40 -5.13 -11.87
N TYR A 91 11.30 -5.87 -11.81
CA TYR A 91 10.47 -6.15 -12.98
C TYR A 91 9.35 -5.13 -13.06
N GLU A 92 8.78 -4.77 -11.92
CA GLU A 92 7.59 -3.94 -11.90
C GLU A 92 7.48 -3.24 -10.54
N ILE A 93 6.80 -2.11 -10.51
CA ILE A 93 6.54 -1.37 -9.28
C ILE A 93 5.04 -1.09 -9.19
N LEU A 94 4.44 -1.50 -8.08
CA LEU A 94 3.05 -1.20 -7.78
C LEU A 94 3.06 -0.12 -6.71
N ARG A 95 2.58 1.07 -7.06
CA ARG A 95 2.69 2.22 -6.18
C ARG A 95 1.31 2.67 -5.72
N ILE A 96 1.15 2.86 -4.43
CA ILE A 96 -0.06 3.44 -3.88
C ILE A 96 0.30 4.76 -3.23
N ASN A 97 -0.29 5.84 -3.74
CA ASN A 97 -0.15 7.15 -3.14
C ASN A 97 -1.23 7.30 -2.11
N VAL A 98 -0.85 7.65 -0.88
CA VAL A 98 -1.76 7.65 0.25
C VAL A 98 -1.92 9.07 0.77
N ASN A 99 -3.15 9.57 0.73
CA ASN A 99 -3.49 10.82 1.40
C ASN A 99 -3.92 10.48 2.81
N VAL A 100 -3.38 11.19 3.79
CA VAL A 100 -3.68 10.94 5.19
C VAL A 100 -4.62 12.03 5.68
N ARG A 101 -5.79 11.61 6.13
CA ARG A 101 -6.79 12.50 6.67
C ARG A 101 -6.56 12.63 8.15
N LYS A 102 -6.46 13.84 8.65
CA LYS A 102 -6.31 14.04 10.07
C LYS A 102 -7.51 13.49 10.81
N ALA A 103 -7.26 12.85 11.93
CA ALA A 103 -8.32 12.37 12.77
C ALA A 103 -9.05 13.59 13.30
N GLU A 104 -10.36 13.59 13.15
CA GLU A 104 -11.15 14.66 13.72
C GLU A 104 -11.16 14.50 15.20
N LYS A 105 -11.01 15.57 15.91
CA LYS A 105 -11.15 15.49 17.31
C LYS A 105 -12.52 15.04 17.60
N PRO A 106 -12.63 14.07 18.44
CA PRO A 106 -13.96 13.68 18.83
C PRO A 106 -14.43 14.82 19.58
N ASP A 107 -14.46 15.72 19.41
CA ASP A 107 -14.86 16.76 20.05
C ASP A 107 -16.02 16.75 20.71
N THR A 108 -16.02 16.64 20.57
CA THR A 108 -16.74 16.51 20.78
C THR A 108 -17.45 15.69 21.25
N GLU A 109 -17.39 15.78 21.70
CA GLU A 109 -17.89 15.03 22.03
C GLU A 109 -18.80 14.85 22.08
N PRO A 110 -18.95 14.59 22.19
CA PRO A 110 -19.73 14.33 21.97
C PRO A 110 -20.54 14.61 22.52
N ASN A 111 -20.40 15.42 22.47
CA ASN A 111 -21.09 15.67 22.76
C ASN A 111 -21.49 15.89 23.25
N GLN A 112 -21.18 16.34 23.53
CA GLN A 112 -21.37 16.42 23.85
C GLN A 112 -21.84 16.78 23.89
N ASN A 113 -22.11 17.10 24.10
CA ASN A 113 -22.44 17.21 24.07
C ASN A 113 -22.69 17.53 24.16
N GLU A 114 -22.75 17.78 24.40
CA GLU A 114 -22.76 17.80 24.36
C GLU A 114 -22.87 18.10 24.35
#